data_cca73774ae91f4831b94616df468fe99
#
_entry.id   cca73774ae91f4831b94616df468fe99
#
_cell.length_a   1.000
_cell.length_b   1.000
_cell.length_c   1.000
_cell.angle_alpha   90.00
_cell.angle_beta   90.00
_cell.angle_gamma   90.00
#
_symmetry.space_group_name_H-M   'P 1'
#
loop_
_entity.id
_entity.type
_entity.pdbx_description
1 polymer ?
#
loop_
_entity_poly.entity_id
_entity_poly.type
_entity_poly.pdbx_seq_one_letter_code
_entity_poly.pdbx_strand_id
1 'polypeptide(L)'
;MAADGVMVVADESIEYGGNYVVGANEEPYHYTGANFGRDFTVSQIADIAQADTGHRCAVCGRGHLEAKKAIEVGHCFKLGTRYSAAVNATYLDENGQPQLIYMGSYGIGLDRLMAVVVELHNDKDGIVWPDSVAPYQVHLVHVGKEGDGTKAKAEAVYAELTAAGFEVLYDDRDGLGAGVKFKDADLIGIPWRVTVSSRSLEAGGAEIKRRSESERRVVAVDELTGLLRA
;
A
#
# COMPACT_ATOMS: atom_id res chain seq x y z
N MET A 1 9.51 -46.31 -2.41
CA MET A 1 10.99 -46.27 -2.49
C MET A 1 11.38 -45.63 -3.80
N ALA A 2 12.40 -44.77 -3.79
CA ALA A 2 12.83 -44.11 -5.03
C ALA A 2 13.36 -45.15 -6.04
N ALA A 3 13.13 -44.93 -7.33
CA ALA A 3 13.73 -45.74 -8.38
C ALA A 3 15.25 -45.54 -8.40
N ASP A 4 15.99 -46.57 -8.82
CA ASP A 4 17.45 -46.51 -8.91
C ASP A 4 17.91 -45.30 -9.74
N GLY A 5 18.83 -44.52 -9.19
CA GLY A 5 19.41 -43.35 -9.84
C GLY A 5 18.62 -42.04 -9.64
N VAL A 6 17.52 -42.02 -8.86
CA VAL A 6 16.80 -40.80 -8.53
C VAL A 6 17.34 -40.21 -7.22
N MET A 7 17.77 -38.95 -7.26
CA MET A 7 18.11 -38.22 -6.04
C MET A 7 16.84 -37.85 -5.31
N VAL A 8 16.71 -38.23 -4.05
CA VAL A 8 15.59 -37.87 -3.19
C VAL A 8 16.06 -36.82 -2.18
N VAL A 9 15.44 -35.64 -2.22
CA VAL A 9 15.63 -34.58 -1.23
C VAL A 9 14.39 -34.57 -0.35
N ALA A 10 14.56 -34.62 0.96
CA ALA A 10 13.47 -34.56 1.92
C ALA A 10 13.59 -33.31 2.80
N ASP A 11 12.44 -32.84 3.25
CA ASP A 11 12.38 -31.78 4.27
C ASP A 11 12.84 -32.30 5.63
N GLU A 12 13.41 -31.42 6.45
CA GLU A 12 13.86 -31.76 7.81
C GLU A 12 12.73 -32.36 8.68
N SER A 13 11.47 -31.99 8.45
CA SER A 13 10.32 -32.51 9.19
C SER A 13 10.15 -34.02 9.02
N ILE A 14 10.66 -34.60 7.95
CA ILE A 14 10.63 -36.06 7.71
C ILE A 14 11.52 -36.80 8.70
N GLU A 15 12.64 -36.19 9.12
CA GLU A 15 13.56 -36.80 10.10
C GLU A 15 12.93 -36.88 11.49
N TYR A 16 12.14 -35.87 11.85
CA TYR A 16 11.48 -35.79 13.17
C TYR A 16 10.09 -36.43 13.23
N GLY A 17 9.53 -36.76 12.07
CA GLY A 17 8.23 -37.38 11.94
C GLY A 17 8.28 -38.93 11.94
N GLY A 18 7.11 -39.56 11.77
CA GLY A 18 7.01 -41.02 11.70
C GLY A 18 5.62 -41.50 11.31
N ASN A 19 5.50 -42.81 11.11
CA ASN A 19 4.27 -43.47 10.71
C ASN A 19 3.66 -42.93 9.42
N TYR A 20 4.49 -42.63 8.45
CA TYR A 20 4.07 -42.12 7.15
C TYR A 20 3.28 -43.15 6.34
N VAL A 21 2.42 -42.66 5.48
CA VAL A 21 1.81 -43.45 4.41
C VAL A 21 2.60 -43.20 3.12
N VAL A 22 3.11 -44.26 2.51
CA VAL A 22 3.92 -44.19 1.29
C VAL A 22 3.39 -45.11 0.25
N GLY A 23 3.61 -44.79 -1.04
CA GLY A 23 3.21 -45.64 -2.16
C GLY A 23 3.91 -46.99 -2.12
N ALA A 24 3.17 -48.07 -2.39
CA ALA A 24 3.71 -49.42 -2.46
C ALA A 24 4.34 -49.76 -3.83
N ASN A 25 4.29 -48.85 -4.83
CA ASN A 25 4.63 -49.06 -6.23
C ASN A 25 3.80 -50.19 -6.90
N GLU A 26 2.63 -50.51 -6.33
CA GLU A 26 1.64 -51.43 -6.82
C GLU A 26 0.25 -50.87 -6.58
N GLU A 27 -0.51 -50.67 -7.64
CA GLU A 27 -1.90 -50.16 -7.50
C GLU A 27 -2.85 -51.26 -7.00
N PRO A 28 -3.76 -50.95 -6.07
CA PRO A 28 -4.03 -49.67 -5.38
C PRO A 28 -3.40 -49.59 -3.98
N TYR A 29 -2.26 -50.18 -3.75
CA TYR A 29 -1.69 -50.38 -2.40
C TYR A 29 -0.80 -49.26 -1.92
N HIS A 30 -0.83 -49.05 -0.58
CA HIS A 30 0.05 -48.14 0.15
C HIS A 30 0.62 -48.85 1.39
N TYR A 31 1.85 -48.57 1.73
CA TYR A 31 2.40 -48.93 3.03
C TYR A 31 2.03 -47.88 4.08
N THR A 32 1.66 -48.33 5.28
CA THR A 32 1.42 -47.48 6.45
C THR A 32 2.48 -47.74 7.50
N GLY A 33 2.73 -46.73 8.36
CA GLY A 33 3.72 -46.86 9.44
C GLY A 33 5.18 -46.82 8.97
N ALA A 34 5.44 -46.26 7.78
CA ALA A 34 6.78 -46.09 7.27
C ALA A 34 7.53 -45.01 8.09
N ASN A 35 8.81 -45.28 8.41
CA ASN A 35 9.64 -44.37 9.18
C ASN A 35 10.98 -44.15 8.47
N PHE A 36 11.44 -42.90 8.52
CA PHE A 36 12.76 -42.53 8.02
C PHE A 36 13.87 -43.31 8.76
N GLY A 37 14.88 -43.70 8.03
CA GLY A 37 16.03 -44.44 8.55
C GLY A 37 15.77 -45.95 8.76
N ARG A 38 14.52 -46.36 8.98
CA ARG A 38 14.14 -47.80 9.07
C ARG A 38 13.66 -48.35 7.74
N ASP A 39 12.73 -47.69 7.07
CA ASP A 39 12.04 -48.21 5.92
C ASP A 39 12.45 -47.50 4.63
N PHE A 40 12.98 -46.30 4.71
CA PHE A 40 13.52 -45.55 3.58
C PHE A 40 14.62 -44.59 4.03
N THR A 41 15.48 -44.25 3.06
CA THR A 41 16.53 -43.25 3.21
C THR A 41 16.41 -42.21 2.09
N VAL A 42 17.03 -41.06 2.26
CA VAL A 42 17.05 -39.96 1.30
C VAL A 42 18.48 -39.57 0.95
N SER A 43 18.68 -38.97 -0.20
CA SER A 43 19.99 -38.52 -0.66
C SER A 43 20.46 -37.27 0.10
N GLN A 44 19.51 -36.41 0.47
CA GLN A 44 19.78 -35.16 1.18
C GLN A 44 18.56 -34.74 2.01
N ILE A 45 18.84 -34.15 3.18
CA ILE A 45 17.83 -33.45 4.00
C ILE A 45 18.11 -31.95 3.90
N ALA A 46 17.05 -31.14 3.70
CA ALA A 46 17.13 -29.69 3.62
C ALA A 46 15.79 -29.06 4.09
N ASP A 47 15.83 -27.83 4.55
CA ASP A 47 14.63 -27.06 4.85
C ASP A 47 13.98 -26.59 3.54
N ILE A 48 13.00 -27.33 3.08
CA ILE A 48 12.27 -27.10 1.81
C ILE A 48 10.76 -27.00 1.99
N ALA A 49 10.24 -27.21 3.20
CA ALA A 49 8.82 -27.07 3.48
C ALA A 49 8.40 -25.62 3.48
N GLN A 50 7.28 -25.33 2.83
CA GLN A 50 6.67 -24.01 2.92
C GLN A 50 6.03 -23.82 4.29
N ALA A 51 6.34 -22.71 4.96
CA ALA A 51 5.68 -22.31 6.19
C ALA A 51 4.19 -22.00 5.93
N ASP A 52 3.30 -22.45 6.81
CA ASP A 52 1.86 -22.21 6.71
C ASP A 52 1.24 -21.97 8.10
N THR A 53 -0.04 -21.59 8.08
CA THR A 53 -0.82 -21.37 9.30
C THR A 53 -0.82 -22.61 10.18
N GLY A 54 -0.61 -22.42 11.47
CA GLY A 54 -0.57 -23.48 12.47
C GLY A 54 0.81 -24.14 12.65
N HIS A 55 1.77 -23.90 11.73
CA HIS A 55 3.14 -24.37 11.92
C HIS A 55 3.79 -23.69 13.13
N ARG A 56 4.66 -24.40 13.82
CA ARG A 56 5.40 -23.86 14.95
C ARG A 56 6.42 -22.82 14.47
N CYS A 57 6.54 -21.72 15.21
CA CYS A 57 7.54 -20.70 14.90
C CYS A 57 8.96 -21.25 15.06
N ALA A 58 9.77 -21.24 14.01
CA ALA A 58 11.16 -21.71 14.03
C ALA A 58 12.06 -20.85 14.93
N VAL A 59 11.73 -19.57 15.15
CA VAL A 59 12.55 -18.66 15.97
C VAL A 59 12.33 -18.86 17.46
N CYS A 60 11.07 -18.93 17.92
CA CYS A 60 10.79 -19.04 19.36
C CYS A 60 10.39 -20.44 19.83
N GLY A 61 10.07 -21.36 18.92
CA GLY A 61 9.66 -22.73 19.19
C GLY A 61 8.34 -22.91 19.95
N ARG A 62 7.66 -21.83 20.34
CA ARG A 62 6.45 -21.85 21.19
C ARG A 62 5.22 -21.30 20.50
N GLY A 63 5.35 -20.23 19.69
CA GLY A 63 4.26 -19.65 18.95
C GLY A 63 3.91 -20.46 17.71
N HIS A 64 2.73 -20.20 17.14
CA HIS A 64 2.29 -20.74 15.86
C HIS A 64 2.24 -19.63 14.83
N LEU A 65 2.50 -19.99 13.57
CA LEU A 65 2.42 -19.07 12.44
C LEU A 65 0.96 -18.80 12.09
N GLU A 66 0.69 -17.61 11.62
CA GLU A 66 -0.60 -17.20 11.07
C GLU A 66 -0.37 -16.61 9.68
N ALA A 67 -1.05 -17.13 8.66
CA ALA A 67 -0.99 -16.59 7.32
C ALA A 67 -1.93 -15.37 7.20
N LYS A 68 -1.39 -14.25 6.72
CA LYS A 68 -2.14 -13.03 6.39
C LYS A 68 -1.91 -12.66 4.94
N LYS A 69 -2.99 -12.29 4.26
CA LYS A 69 -2.87 -11.70 2.92
C LYS A 69 -2.29 -10.29 3.05
N ALA A 70 -1.32 -9.98 2.22
CA ALA A 70 -0.69 -8.67 2.15
C ALA A 70 -0.44 -8.28 0.70
N ILE A 71 -0.30 -6.97 0.46
CA ILE A 71 0.09 -6.43 -0.85
C ILE A 71 1.54 -5.98 -0.72
N GLU A 72 2.40 -6.47 -1.63
CA GLU A 72 3.79 -6.03 -1.72
C GLU A 72 3.84 -4.61 -2.30
N VAL A 73 4.24 -3.64 -1.49
CA VAL A 73 4.37 -2.24 -1.91
C VAL A 73 5.80 -1.86 -2.30
N GLY A 74 6.78 -2.62 -1.86
CA GLY A 74 8.20 -2.42 -2.19
C GLY A 74 8.99 -3.71 -2.06
N HIS A 75 10.16 -3.76 -2.72
CA HIS A 75 11.03 -4.92 -2.74
C HIS A 75 12.50 -4.51 -2.72
N CYS A 76 13.30 -5.24 -1.94
CA CYS A 76 14.75 -5.10 -1.89
C CYS A 76 15.40 -6.35 -2.51
N PHE A 77 16.26 -6.17 -3.48
CA PHE A 77 16.98 -7.26 -4.14
C PHE A 77 18.46 -7.25 -3.75
N LYS A 78 18.96 -8.37 -3.28
CA LYS A 78 20.40 -8.62 -3.13
C LYS A 78 20.95 -9.12 -4.46
N LEU A 79 21.49 -8.23 -5.28
CA LEU A 79 22.00 -8.58 -6.61
C LEU A 79 23.41 -9.19 -6.57
N GLY A 80 24.14 -8.98 -5.47
CA GLY A 80 25.50 -9.44 -5.32
C GLY A 80 26.43 -8.84 -6.39
N THR A 81 27.27 -9.67 -6.97
CA THR A 81 28.21 -9.26 -8.04
C THR A 81 27.76 -9.66 -9.44
N ARG A 82 26.52 -10.14 -9.59
CA ARG A 82 26.02 -10.68 -10.87
C ARG A 82 26.14 -9.68 -12.03
N TYR A 83 25.73 -8.43 -11.80
CA TYR A 83 25.76 -7.40 -12.84
C TYR A 83 27.11 -6.70 -12.91
N SER A 84 27.75 -6.45 -11.77
CA SER A 84 29.08 -5.84 -11.74
C SER A 84 30.13 -6.71 -12.44
N ALA A 85 30.06 -8.02 -12.30
CA ALA A 85 30.93 -8.95 -13.04
C ALA A 85 30.72 -8.85 -14.55
N ALA A 86 29.44 -8.79 -15.01
CA ALA A 86 29.12 -8.74 -16.43
C ALA A 86 29.66 -7.48 -17.16
N VAL A 87 29.72 -6.34 -16.42
CA VAL A 87 30.21 -5.05 -16.97
C VAL A 87 31.59 -4.67 -16.42
N ASN A 88 32.26 -5.58 -15.69
CA ASN A 88 33.56 -5.36 -15.06
C ASN A 88 33.60 -4.10 -14.18
N ALA A 89 32.52 -3.83 -13.43
CA ALA A 89 32.47 -2.71 -12.50
C ALA A 89 33.19 -3.07 -11.20
N THR A 90 34.35 -2.46 -10.97
CA THR A 90 35.23 -2.75 -9.84
C THR A 90 35.56 -1.48 -9.06
N TYR A 91 35.95 -1.68 -7.80
CA TYR A 91 36.62 -0.67 -6.97
C TYR A 91 37.96 -1.22 -6.45
N LEU A 92 38.85 -0.37 -5.99
CA LEU A 92 40.06 -0.80 -5.32
C LEU A 92 39.80 -0.90 -3.81
N ASP A 93 40.14 -2.04 -3.24
CA ASP A 93 40.08 -2.23 -1.81
C ASP A 93 41.22 -1.50 -1.07
N GLU A 94 41.27 -1.59 0.24
CA GLU A 94 42.29 -0.94 1.08
C GLU A 94 43.72 -1.41 0.80
N ASN A 95 43.90 -2.56 0.13
CA ASN A 95 45.17 -3.10 -0.32
C ASN A 95 45.48 -2.76 -1.79
N GLY A 96 44.66 -1.92 -2.45
CA GLY A 96 44.77 -1.57 -3.85
C GLY A 96 44.41 -2.69 -4.82
N GLN A 97 43.68 -3.74 -4.35
CA GLN A 97 43.27 -4.85 -5.20
C GLN A 97 41.87 -4.58 -5.80
N PRO A 98 41.63 -4.88 -7.09
CA PRO A 98 40.35 -4.70 -7.71
C PRO A 98 39.34 -5.72 -7.16
N GLN A 99 38.23 -5.23 -6.66
CA GLN A 99 37.08 -6.00 -6.18
C GLN A 99 35.83 -5.65 -6.95
N LEU A 100 34.98 -6.64 -7.22
CA LEU A 100 33.68 -6.41 -7.84
C LEU A 100 32.76 -5.63 -6.90
N ILE A 101 32.04 -4.65 -7.44
CA ILE A 101 31.05 -3.89 -6.69
C ILE A 101 29.90 -4.81 -6.29
N TYR A 102 29.59 -4.88 -5.00
CA TYR A 102 28.44 -5.59 -4.48
C TYR A 102 27.20 -4.70 -4.61
N MET A 103 26.17 -5.19 -5.28
CA MET A 103 25.02 -4.40 -5.68
C MET A 103 23.75 -4.80 -4.94
N GLY A 104 22.87 -3.83 -4.71
CA GLY A 104 21.48 -4.02 -4.31
C GLY A 104 20.55 -3.22 -5.21
N SER A 105 19.29 -3.58 -5.26
CA SER A 105 18.24 -2.82 -5.92
C SER A 105 17.06 -2.65 -4.97
N TYR A 106 16.42 -1.50 -5.03
CA TYR A 106 15.34 -1.12 -4.13
C TYR A 106 14.22 -0.50 -4.97
N GLY A 107 13.03 -1.04 -4.88
CA GLY A 107 11.89 -0.58 -5.67
C GLY A 107 10.64 -0.37 -4.83
N ILE A 108 9.88 0.69 -5.16
CA ILE A 108 8.54 0.93 -4.63
C ILE A 108 7.61 1.09 -5.82
N GLY A 109 6.51 0.32 -5.86
CA GLY A 109 5.48 0.41 -6.89
C GLY A 109 4.53 1.56 -6.58
N LEU A 110 4.74 2.75 -7.18
CA LEU A 110 3.95 3.95 -6.88
C LEU A 110 2.46 3.75 -7.18
N ASP A 111 2.11 3.21 -8.33
CA ASP A 111 0.71 2.95 -8.70
C ASP A 111 0.06 1.94 -7.74
N ARG A 112 0.81 0.91 -7.37
CA ARG A 112 0.36 -0.08 -6.39
C ARG A 112 0.19 0.54 -5.01
N LEU A 113 1.12 1.40 -4.59
CA LEU A 113 1.04 2.11 -3.31
C LEU A 113 -0.19 3.03 -3.28
N MET A 114 -0.46 3.78 -4.34
CA MET A 114 -1.66 4.61 -4.47
C MET A 114 -2.93 3.76 -4.33
N ALA A 115 -3.02 2.63 -5.03
CA ALA A 115 -4.16 1.71 -4.93
C ALA A 115 -4.35 1.18 -3.50
N VAL A 116 -3.27 0.85 -2.79
CA VAL A 116 -3.31 0.40 -1.39
C VAL A 116 -3.78 1.52 -0.46
N VAL A 117 -3.35 2.76 -0.68
CA VAL A 117 -3.83 3.91 0.10
C VAL A 117 -5.34 4.06 -0.06
N VAL A 118 -5.86 4.01 -1.29
CA VAL A 118 -7.30 4.07 -1.55
C VAL A 118 -8.05 2.90 -0.92
N GLU A 119 -7.50 1.68 -0.99
CA GLU A 119 -8.09 0.47 -0.39
C GLU A 119 -8.21 0.57 1.14
N LEU A 120 -7.26 1.22 1.80
CA LEU A 120 -7.21 1.35 3.26
C LEU A 120 -7.90 2.61 3.79
N HIS A 121 -8.03 3.64 2.96
CA HIS A 121 -8.55 4.95 3.34
C HIS A 121 -9.76 5.31 2.49
N ASN A 122 -10.89 4.69 2.79
CA ASN A 122 -12.18 4.98 2.15
C ASN A 122 -13.32 4.80 3.16
N ASP A 123 -14.46 5.35 2.81
CA ASP A 123 -15.75 5.08 3.46
C ASP A 123 -16.85 4.81 2.40
N LYS A 124 -18.10 4.72 2.83
CA LYS A 124 -19.26 4.48 1.95
C LYS A 124 -19.50 5.58 0.90
N ASP A 125 -18.93 6.77 1.09
CA ASP A 125 -19.13 7.94 0.24
C ASP A 125 -17.95 8.17 -0.74
N GLY A 126 -16.80 7.51 -0.52
CA GLY A 126 -15.63 7.60 -1.41
C GLY A 126 -14.29 7.53 -0.70
N ILE A 127 -13.27 8.08 -1.34
CA ILE A 127 -11.90 8.10 -0.83
C ILE A 127 -11.79 9.07 0.35
N VAL A 128 -10.89 8.76 1.28
CA VAL A 128 -10.48 9.63 2.40
C VAL A 128 -8.96 9.76 2.38
N TRP A 129 -8.43 10.63 1.52
CA TRP A 129 -6.99 10.77 1.39
C TRP A 129 -6.34 11.21 2.70
N PRO A 130 -5.26 10.53 3.16
CA PRO A 130 -4.37 11.09 4.17
C PRO A 130 -3.71 12.38 3.64
N ASP A 131 -3.56 13.39 4.50
CA ASP A 131 -3.01 14.70 4.13
C ASP A 131 -1.64 14.60 3.42
N SER A 132 -0.80 13.63 3.83
CA SER A 132 0.57 13.46 3.32
C SER A 132 0.67 12.95 1.89
N VAL A 133 -0.41 12.37 1.34
CA VAL A 133 -0.44 11.75 -0.01
C VAL A 133 -1.64 12.19 -0.85
N ALA A 134 -2.42 13.13 -0.35
CA ALA A 134 -3.53 13.71 -1.10
C ALA A 134 -3.04 14.43 -2.35
N PRO A 135 -3.68 14.23 -3.51
CA PRO A 135 -3.28 14.91 -4.75
C PRO A 135 -3.51 16.42 -4.73
N TYR A 136 -4.40 16.89 -3.86
CA TYR A 136 -4.67 18.28 -3.54
C TYR A 136 -4.93 18.40 -2.05
N GLN A 137 -4.66 19.57 -1.48
CA GLN A 137 -4.95 19.83 -0.06
C GLN A 137 -6.40 20.31 0.13
N VAL A 138 -6.91 21.05 -0.84
CA VAL A 138 -8.23 21.70 -0.77
C VAL A 138 -9.06 21.41 -2.00
N HIS A 139 -10.31 21.02 -1.79
CA HIS A 139 -11.35 20.99 -2.82
C HIS A 139 -12.26 22.22 -2.64
N LEU A 140 -12.06 23.24 -3.45
CA LEU A 140 -12.90 24.42 -3.47
C LEU A 140 -14.13 24.17 -4.33
N VAL A 141 -15.31 24.27 -3.75
CA VAL A 141 -16.59 24.05 -4.43
C VAL A 141 -17.39 25.33 -4.50
N HIS A 142 -17.63 25.82 -5.70
CA HIS A 142 -18.56 26.92 -5.95
C HIS A 142 -20.00 26.38 -6.05
N VAL A 143 -20.91 26.99 -5.29
CA VAL A 143 -22.35 26.73 -5.35
C VAL A 143 -23.10 28.05 -5.46
N GLY A 144 -23.57 28.35 -6.64
CA GLY A 144 -24.28 29.61 -6.93
C GLY A 144 -24.99 29.58 -8.29
N LYS A 145 -25.64 30.70 -8.61
CA LYS A 145 -26.25 30.93 -9.90
C LYS A 145 -25.44 31.95 -10.69
N GLU A 146 -25.56 31.88 -12.00
CA GLU A 146 -24.96 32.90 -12.86
C GLU A 146 -25.43 34.32 -12.44
N GLY A 147 -24.48 35.22 -12.26
CA GLY A 147 -24.77 36.64 -11.92
C GLY A 147 -25.03 36.94 -10.45
N ASP A 148 -25.01 35.96 -9.53
CA ASP A 148 -25.24 36.20 -8.08
C ASP A 148 -23.97 36.64 -7.32
N GLY A 149 -22.84 36.80 -8.00
CA GLY A 149 -21.58 37.27 -7.45
C GLY A 149 -20.80 36.22 -6.66
N THR A 150 -21.34 35.03 -6.42
CA THR A 150 -20.67 33.97 -5.63
C THR A 150 -19.47 33.39 -6.39
N LYS A 151 -19.52 33.33 -7.72
CA LYS A 151 -18.41 32.84 -8.56
C LYS A 151 -17.17 33.72 -8.41
N ALA A 152 -17.33 35.05 -8.52
CA ALA A 152 -16.24 35.98 -8.34
C ALA A 152 -15.59 35.88 -6.93
N LYS A 153 -16.41 35.59 -5.91
CA LYS A 153 -15.89 35.34 -4.55
C LYS A 153 -15.15 34.01 -4.46
N ALA A 154 -15.64 32.96 -5.11
CA ALA A 154 -14.94 31.66 -5.16
C ALA A 154 -13.60 31.78 -5.90
N GLU A 155 -13.54 32.53 -7.01
CA GLU A 155 -12.31 32.83 -7.75
C GLU A 155 -11.30 33.61 -6.89
N ALA A 156 -11.77 34.58 -6.09
CA ALA A 156 -10.91 35.30 -5.16
C ALA A 156 -10.34 34.38 -4.08
N VAL A 157 -11.16 33.50 -3.49
CA VAL A 157 -10.72 32.47 -2.52
C VAL A 157 -9.71 31.51 -3.16
N TYR A 158 -9.96 31.08 -4.40
CA TYR A 158 -9.01 30.24 -5.16
C TYR A 158 -7.64 30.91 -5.31
N ALA A 159 -7.65 32.18 -5.75
CA ALA A 159 -6.42 32.95 -5.93
C ALA A 159 -5.66 33.14 -4.61
N GLU A 160 -6.36 33.41 -3.51
CA GLU A 160 -5.77 33.58 -2.18
C GLU A 160 -5.14 32.28 -1.66
N LEU A 161 -5.86 31.17 -1.72
CA LEU A 161 -5.34 29.86 -1.30
C LEU A 161 -4.13 29.42 -2.14
N THR A 162 -4.20 29.63 -3.44
CA THR A 162 -3.07 29.31 -4.35
C THR A 162 -1.86 30.20 -4.06
N ALA A 163 -2.05 31.51 -3.83
CA ALA A 163 -0.98 32.42 -3.44
C ALA A 163 -0.37 32.06 -2.09
N ALA A 164 -1.15 31.48 -1.18
CA ALA A 164 -0.68 30.98 0.10
C ALA A 164 0.05 29.62 0.00
N GLY A 165 0.15 29.04 -1.19
CA GLY A 165 0.89 27.81 -1.49
C GLY A 165 0.07 26.52 -1.34
N PHE A 166 -1.26 26.59 -1.27
CA PHE A 166 -2.10 25.41 -1.30
C PHE A 166 -2.29 24.88 -2.73
N GLU A 167 -2.30 23.57 -2.88
CA GLU A 167 -2.78 22.90 -4.09
C GLU A 167 -4.29 22.76 -4.00
N VAL A 168 -5.02 23.44 -4.91
CA VAL A 168 -6.47 23.57 -4.85
C VAL A 168 -7.10 22.95 -6.08
N LEU A 169 -7.98 21.96 -5.89
CA LEU A 169 -8.90 21.48 -6.89
C LEU A 169 -10.16 22.38 -6.88
N TYR A 170 -10.39 23.15 -7.94
CA TYR A 170 -11.55 24.06 -8.01
C TYR A 170 -12.67 23.46 -8.85
N ASP A 171 -13.82 23.20 -8.23
CA ASP A 171 -15.06 22.83 -8.93
C ASP A 171 -15.85 24.08 -9.34
N ASP A 172 -15.50 24.61 -10.51
CA ASP A 172 -16.10 25.78 -11.14
C ASP A 172 -17.28 25.45 -12.09
N ARG A 173 -17.68 24.16 -12.18
CA ARG A 173 -18.72 23.69 -13.09
C ARG A 173 -20.03 24.43 -12.84
N ASP A 174 -20.53 25.08 -13.85
CA ASP A 174 -21.83 25.76 -13.83
C ASP A 174 -22.99 24.79 -14.10
N GLY A 175 -24.20 25.14 -13.66
CA GLY A 175 -25.43 24.38 -13.91
C GLY A 175 -25.61 23.11 -13.10
N LEU A 176 -24.65 22.73 -12.25
CA LEU A 176 -24.76 21.57 -11.38
C LEU A 176 -25.28 21.96 -9.99
N GLY A 177 -26.23 21.16 -9.48
CA GLY A 177 -26.73 21.33 -8.12
C GLY A 177 -25.67 21.00 -7.06
N ALA A 178 -25.74 21.67 -5.90
CA ALA A 178 -24.85 21.48 -4.75
C ALA A 178 -24.70 20.01 -4.34
N GLY A 179 -25.78 19.23 -4.38
CA GLY A 179 -25.77 17.82 -4.02
C GLY A 179 -24.88 16.95 -4.92
N VAL A 180 -24.80 17.26 -6.22
CA VAL A 180 -23.91 16.56 -7.16
C VAL A 180 -22.45 16.90 -6.83
N LYS A 181 -22.14 18.19 -6.74
CA LYS A 181 -20.78 18.66 -6.42
C LYS A 181 -20.26 18.11 -5.08
N PHE A 182 -21.12 18.03 -4.07
CA PHE A 182 -20.74 17.48 -2.77
C PHE A 182 -20.50 15.98 -2.82
N LYS A 183 -21.29 15.22 -3.59
CA LYS A 183 -21.05 13.79 -3.78
C LYS A 183 -19.75 13.54 -4.55
N ASP A 184 -19.47 14.34 -5.56
CA ASP A 184 -18.22 14.26 -6.31
C ASP A 184 -17.03 14.61 -5.40
N ALA A 185 -17.17 15.64 -4.56
CA ALA A 185 -16.13 16.01 -3.59
C ALA A 185 -15.88 14.92 -2.55
N ASP A 186 -16.93 14.28 -2.02
CA ASP A 186 -16.81 13.19 -1.08
C ASP A 186 -16.22 11.93 -1.77
N LEU A 187 -16.58 11.66 -3.05
CA LEU A 187 -16.02 10.56 -3.84
C LEU A 187 -14.52 10.75 -4.11
N ILE A 188 -14.11 11.95 -4.53
CA ILE A 188 -12.71 12.31 -4.81
C ILE A 188 -11.88 12.29 -3.52
N GLY A 189 -12.45 12.76 -2.41
CA GLY A 189 -11.89 12.54 -1.09
C GLY A 189 -10.76 13.47 -0.66
N ILE A 190 -10.63 14.67 -1.24
CA ILE A 190 -9.63 15.67 -0.84
C ILE A 190 -9.82 16.07 0.63
N PRO A 191 -8.75 16.22 1.42
CA PRO A 191 -8.82 16.39 2.88
C PRO A 191 -9.70 17.55 3.35
N TRP A 192 -9.61 18.70 2.70
CA TRP A 192 -10.43 19.85 3.01
C TRP A 192 -11.39 20.19 1.87
N ARG A 193 -12.67 20.32 2.20
CA ARG A 193 -13.65 20.96 1.30
C ARG A 193 -13.95 22.37 1.79
N VAL A 194 -13.73 23.34 0.92
CA VAL A 194 -14.11 24.74 1.11
C VAL A 194 -15.27 25.05 0.17
N THR A 195 -16.41 25.50 0.68
CA THR A 195 -17.59 25.78 -0.12
C THR A 195 -17.92 27.29 -0.08
N VAL A 196 -17.96 27.89 -1.25
CA VAL A 196 -18.43 29.29 -1.43
C VAL A 196 -19.82 29.26 -2.04
N SER A 197 -20.78 29.78 -1.31
CA SER A 197 -22.20 29.85 -1.72
C SER A 197 -22.85 31.11 -1.16
N SER A 198 -24.01 31.53 -1.70
CA SER A 198 -24.79 32.64 -1.16
C SER A 198 -25.02 32.45 0.36
N ARG A 199 -25.42 31.24 0.76
CA ARG A 199 -25.67 30.91 2.18
C ARG A 199 -24.42 31.06 3.04
N SER A 200 -23.26 30.60 2.59
CA SER A 200 -22.03 30.71 3.40
C SER A 200 -21.55 32.16 3.49
N LEU A 201 -21.69 32.93 2.40
CA LEU A 201 -21.35 34.35 2.39
C LEU A 201 -22.28 35.20 3.29
N GLU A 202 -23.58 34.91 3.28
CA GLU A 202 -24.55 35.53 4.21
C GLU A 202 -24.22 35.21 5.69
N ALA A 203 -23.65 34.00 5.93
CA ALA A 203 -23.19 33.58 7.26
C ALA A 203 -21.79 34.10 7.62
N GLY A 204 -21.18 34.95 6.76
CA GLY A 204 -19.96 35.68 7.06
C GLY A 204 -18.68 35.09 6.45
N GLY A 205 -18.75 34.10 5.53
CA GLY A 205 -17.52 33.55 4.95
C GLY A 205 -17.70 32.34 4.05
N ALA A 206 -16.79 31.40 4.13
CA ALA A 206 -16.83 30.11 3.43
C ALA A 206 -17.11 28.96 4.39
N GLU A 207 -17.88 27.95 3.95
CA GLU A 207 -18.08 26.72 4.72
C GLU A 207 -16.87 25.81 4.52
N ILE A 208 -16.28 25.35 5.63
CA ILE A 208 -15.21 24.35 5.62
C ILE A 208 -15.68 23.03 6.21
N LYS A 209 -15.17 21.93 5.68
CA LYS A 209 -15.40 20.57 6.16
C LYS A 209 -14.15 19.71 5.94
N ARG A 210 -13.71 19.00 6.95
CA ARG A 210 -12.76 17.90 6.81
C ARG A 210 -13.45 16.71 6.16
N ARG A 211 -12.79 16.03 5.21
CA ARG A 211 -13.35 14.85 4.55
C ARG A 211 -13.61 13.71 5.53
N SER A 212 -12.73 13.54 6.51
CA SER A 212 -12.84 12.49 7.54
C SER A 212 -13.85 12.79 8.64
N GLU A 213 -14.44 13.99 8.66
CA GLU A 213 -15.34 14.45 9.73
C GLU A 213 -16.72 14.79 9.20
N SER A 214 -17.72 14.79 10.09
CA SER A 214 -19.09 15.20 9.75
C SER A 214 -19.34 16.68 10.01
N GLU A 215 -18.50 17.31 10.85
CA GLU A 215 -18.67 18.70 11.24
C GLU A 215 -18.42 19.68 10.08
N ARG A 216 -19.25 20.71 10.03
CA ARG A 216 -19.15 21.83 9.07
C ARG A 216 -19.19 23.11 9.84
N ARG A 217 -18.38 24.08 9.45
CA ARG A 217 -18.40 25.41 10.04
C ARG A 217 -18.18 26.47 8.97
N VAL A 218 -18.78 27.64 9.18
CA VAL A 218 -18.49 28.82 8.36
C VAL A 218 -17.41 29.62 9.06
N VAL A 219 -16.41 30.02 8.29
CA VAL A 219 -15.26 30.81 8.77
C VAL A 219 -15.04 31.99 7.85
N ALA A 220 -14.52 33.08 8.39
CA ALA A 220 -14.17 34.25 7.60
C ALA A 220 -13.09 33.88 6.55
N VAL A 221 -13.16 34.49 5.37
CA VAL A 221 -12.28 34.14 4.25
C VAL A 221 -10.79 34.35 4.60
N ASP A 222 -10.49 35.42 5.32
CA ASP A 222 -9.16 35.79 5.77
C ASP A 222 -8.56 34.83 6.83
N GLU A 223 -9.40 34.03 7.50
CA GLU A 223 -8.96 33.01 8.46
C GLU A 223 -8.68 31.64 7.79
N LEU A 224 -9.13 31.44 6.53
CA LEU A 224 -9.03 30.14 5.85
C LEU A 224 -7.60 29.58 5.81
N THR A 225 -6.64 30.39 5.41
CA THR A 225 -5.25 29.95 5.24
C THR A 225 -4.61 29.49 6.55
N GLY A 226 -4.96 30.14 7.66
CA GLY A 226 -4.50 29.76 9.00
C GLY A 226 -5.10 28.43 9.46
N LEU A 227 -6.40 28.26 9.25
CA LEU A 227 -7.14 27.06 9.67
C LEU A 227 -6.81 25.81 8.86
N LEU A 228 -6.52 25.97 7.57
CA LEU A 228 -6.19 24.85 6.68
C LEU A 228 -4.75 24.32 6.88
N ARG A 229 -3.89 25.08 7.59
CA ARG A 229 -2.52 24.65 7.95
C ARG A 229 -2.43 23.97 9.32
N ALA A 230 -3.46 24.11 10.14
CA ALA A 230 -3.51 23.54 11.49
C ALA A 230 -3.95 22.07 11.46
#